data_d08c9c0b8893fd8889b94c9194c684ca
#
_entry.id   d08c9c0b8893fd8889b94c9194c684ca
#
_cell.length_a   1.000
_cell.length_b   1.000
_cell.length_c   1.000
_cell.angle_alpha   90.00
_cell.angle_beta   90.00
_cell.angle_gamma   90.00
#
_symmetry.space_group_name_H-M   'P 1'
#
loop_
_entity.id
_entity.type
_entity.pdbx_description
1 polymer ?
#
loop_
_entity_poly.entity_id
_entity_poly.type
_entity_poly.pdbx_seq_one_letter_code
_entity_poly.pdbx_strand_id
1 'polypeptide(L)'
;MKLYLASKSKFKSQILDKVYINHECIDVNVKEESTKTNAHEYVMELAKLKARHGATMVSDGLILGLDTVVLMNGKIIEKPKTLEEAKENLRKASNNKVSVLTGISLINLDTEEAFTDFQETKVIMNEITEENINYYIEKEKDALYVSGFVIETVASCFIQSIEGSYYNILGLPVEKFYQLLRKMNLDLKDID
;
A
#
# COMPACT_ATOMS: atom_id res chain seq x y z
N MET A 1 -0.68 21.47 -10.43
CA MET A 1 -0.31 21.42 -8.97
C MET A 1 0.70 20.33 -8.76
N LYS A 2 1.68 20.54 -7.90
CA LYS A 2 2.63 19.48 -7.52
C LYS A 2 1.96 18.44 -6.64
N LEU A 3 2.31 17.16 -6.84
CA LEU A 3 1.93 16.06 -5.97
C LEU A 3 3.16 15.58 -5.20
N TYR A 4 3.05 15.52 -3.89
CA TYR A 4 4.09 15.00 -3.01
C TYR A 4 3.64 13.67 -2.40
N LEU A 5 4.43 12.61 -2.61
CA LEU A 5 4.22 11.31 -2.00
C LEU A 5 4.97 11.24 -0.66
N ALA A 6 4.23 11.28 0.44
CA ALA A 6 4.76 11.16 1.80
C ALA A 6 5.04 9.68 2.15
N SER A 7 6.05 9.08 1.51
CA SER A 7 6.41 7.67 1.66
C SER A 7 7.85 7.39 1.23
N LYS A 8 8.52 6.49 1.98
CA LYS A 8 9.83 5.91 1.61
C LYS A 8 9.73 4.71 0.67
N SER A 9 8.53 4.24 0.38
CA SER A 9 8.32 3.04 -0.43
C SER A 9 8.56 3.31 -1.91
N LYS A 10 9.61 2.70 -2.47
CA LYS A 10 9.90 2.74 -3.91
C LYS A 10 8.74 2.14 -4.74
N PHE A 11 8.06 1.12 -4.24
CA PHE A 11 6.94 0.50 -4.93
C PHE A 11 5.78 1.47 -5.16
N LYS A 12 5.45 2.31 -4.17
CA LYS A 12 4.38 3.30 -4.28
C LYS A 12 4.69 4.38 -5.32
N SER A 13 5.94 4.85 -5.35
CA SER A 13 6.42 5.80 -6.36
C SER A 13 6.35 5.17 -7.77
N GLN A 14 6.84 3.93 -7.94
CA GLN A 14 6.79 3.23 -9.22
C GLN A 14 5.35 3.04 -9.74
N ILE A 15 4.35 2.93 -8.86
CA ILE A 15 2.95 2.86 -9.30
C ILE A 15 2.51 4.19 -9.91
N LEU A 16 2.83 5.33 -9.29
CA LEU A 16 2.54 6.64 -9.85
C LEU A 16 3.23 6.85 -11.19
N ASP A 17 4.51 6.43 -11.31
CA ASP A 17 5.24 6.46 -12.58
C ASP A 17 4.55 5.62 -13.67
N LYS A 18 4.12 4.39 -13.34
CA LYS A 18 3.43 3.48 -14.27
C LYS A 18 2.10 4.07 -14.79
N VAL A 19 1.43 4.89 -13.99
CA VAL A 19 0.16 5.53 -14.38
C VAL A 19 0.34 6.98 -14.84
N TYR A 20 1.59 7.39 -15.09
CA TYR A 20 1.96 8.71 -15.61
C TYR A 20 1.51 9.89 -14.73
N ILE A 21 1.52 9.71 -13.41
CA ILE A 21 1.24 10.78 -12.45
C ILE A 21 2.57 11.32 -11.93
N ASN A 22 2.88 12.56 -12.30
CA ASN A 22 4.07 13.26 -11.83
C ASN A 22 4.00 13.46 -10.31
N HIS A 23 5.10 13.22 -9.61
CA HIS A 23 5.16 13.36 -8.17
C HIS A 23 6.59 13.56 -7.67
N GLU A 24 6.73 14.13 -6.49
CA GLU A 24 7.97 14.21 -5.74
C GLU A 24 7.85 13.37 -4.46
N CYS A 25 8.86 12.57 -4.11
CA CYS A 25 8.86 11.81 -2.86
C CYS A 25 9.35 12.66 -1.70
N ILE A 26 8.60 12.66 -0.60
CA ILE A 26 9.01 13.29 0.66
C ILE A 26 9.37 12.20 1.67
N ASP A 27 10.58 12.28 2.22
CA ASP A 27 11.03 11.35 3.26
C ASP A 27 10.43 11.72 4.61
N VAL A 28 9.26 11.16 4.92
CA VAL A 28 8.60 11.34 6.20
C VAL A 28 9.13 10.34 7.22
N ASN A 29 9.68 10.86 8.32
CA ASN A 29 10.17 10.05 9.43
C ASN A 29 9.21 10.19 10.62
N VAL A 30 8.10 9.45 10.58
CA VAL A 30 7.11 9.41 11.64
C VAL A 30 7.16 8.08 12.39
N LYS A 31 6.90 8.11 13.69
CA LYS A 31 6.71 6.89 14.47
C LYS A 31 5.37 6.27 14.08
N GLU A 32 5.42 5.14 13.40
CA GLU A 32 4.23 4.42 12.92
C GLU A 32 3.55 3.67 14.06
N GLU A 33 3.02 4.41 15.04
CA GLU A 33 2.28 3.87 16.17
C GLU A 33 0.82 4.29 16.08
N SER A 34 -0.06 3.34 16.36
CA SER A 34 -1.51 3.56 16.46
C SER A 34 -2.06 2.75 17.62
N THR A 35 -3.01 3.33 18.35
CA THR A 35 -3.77 2.62 19.38
C THR A 35 -5.00 1.90 18.83
N LYS A 36 -5.21 1.99 17.50
CA LYS A 36 -6.36 1.40 16.82
C LYS A 36 -6.21 -0.12 16.73
N THR A 37 -7.23 -0.83 17.17
CA THR A 37 -7.33 -2.30 17.06
C THR A 37 -8.02 -2.75 15.77
N ASN A 38 -8.86 -1.88 15.20
CA ASN A 38 -9.48 -2.09 13.89
C ASN A 38 -8.48 -1.75 12.78
N ALA A 39 -8.22 -2.70 11.88
CA ALA A 39 -7.21 -2.53 10.83
C ALA A 39 -7.53 -1.42 9.83
N HIS A 40 -8.82 -1.15 9.53
CA HIS A 40 -9.21 -0.04 8.65
C HIS A 40 -8.89 1.30 9.29
N GLU A 41 -9.23 1.48 10.58
CA GLU A 41 -8.89 2.69 11.32
C GLU A 41 -7.37 2.86 11.46
N TYR A 42 -6.65 1.76 11.69
CA TYR A 42 -5.20 1.73 11.81
C TYR A 42 -4.51 2.29 10.55
N VAL A 43 -4.83 1.75 9.36
CA VAL A 43 -4.20 2.21 8.11
C VAL A 43 -4.59 3.65 7.75
N MET A 44 -5.83 4.06 8.05
CA MET A 44 -6.27 5.44 7.83
C MET A 44 -5.53 6.42 8.76
N GLU A 45 -5.34 6.06 10.02
CA GLU A 45 -4.62 6.91 10.98
C GLU A 45 -3.16 7.10 10.56
N LEU A 46 -2.46 6.02 10.17
CA LEU A 46 -1.07 6.10 9.71
C LEU A 46 -0.94 6.83 8.37
N ALA A 47 -1.85 6.63 7.43
CA ALA A 47 -1.88 7.39 6.18
C ALA A 47 -2.03 8.90 6.44
N LYS A 48 -2.97 9.27 7.34
CA LYS A 48 -3.20 10.65 7.76
C LYS A 48 -1.99 11.25 8.49
N LEU A 49 -1.35 10.47 9.36
CA LEU A 49 -0.13 10.89 10.05
C LEU A 49 0.99 11.21 9.06
N LYS A 50 1.22 10.33 8.07
CA LYS A 50 2.23 10.54 7.02
C LYS A 50 1.91 11.78 6.17
N ALA A 51 0.66 11.93 5.73
CA ALA A 51 0.25 13.09 4.95
C ALA A 51 0.44 14.41 5.73
N ARG A 52 0.01 14.46 6.99
CA ARG A 52 0.18 15.63 7.86
C ARG A 52 1.64 16.00 8.08
N HIS A 53 2.50 15.00 8.29
CA HIS A 53 3.93 15.26 8.45
C HIS A 53 4.53 15.79 7.14
N GLY A 54 4.21 15.19 5.99
CA GLY A 54 4.61 15.71 4.68
C GLY A 54 4.16 17.14 4.44
N ALA A 55 2.94 17.50 4.87
CA ALA A 55 2.39 18.85 4.79
C ALA A 55 3.18 19.90 5.57
N THR A 56 3.99 19.51 6.56
CA THR A 56 4.89 20.45 7.27
C THR A 56 6.21 20.67 6.54
N MET A 57 6.49 19.93 5.46
CA MET A 57 7.79 19.95 4.76
C MET A 57 7.75 20.77 3.46
N VAL A 58 6.56 21.12 2.98
CA VAL A 58 6.35 21.88 1.75
C VAL A 58 5.31 22.97 1.97
N SER A 59 5.23 23.96 1.07
CA SER A 59 4.38 25.15 1.24
C SER A 59 3.11 25.15 0.41
N ASP A 60 3.01 24.31 -0.61
CA ASP A 60 1.92 24.29 -1.59
C ASP A 60 1.69 22.86 -2.14
N GLY A 61 0.63 22.67 -2.91
CA GLY A 61 0.36 21.44 -3.65
C GLY A 61 -0.41 20.38 -2.86
N LEU A 62 -0.38 19.16 -3.39
CA LEU A 62 -1.09 17.99 -2.87
C LEU A 62 -0.14 17.06 -2.12
N ILE A 63 -0.52 16.60 -0.94
CA ILE A 63 0.25 15.65 -0.15
C ILE A 63 -0.50 14.33 -0.06
N LEU A 64 0.10 13.27 -0.57
CA LEU A 64 -0.43 11.90 -0.55
C LEU A 64 0.27 11.06 0.51
N GLY A 65 -0.45 10.70 1.56
CA GLY A 65 -0.02 9.75 2.59
C GLY A 65 -0.67 8.39 2.39
N LEU A 66 0.10 7.33 2.56
CA LEU A 66 -0.33 5.94 2.34
C LEU A 66 0.23 5.02 3.42
N ASP A 67 -0.62 4.14 3.93
CA ASP A 67 -0.19 3.03 4.78
C ASP A 67 -0.85 1.73 4.34
N THR A 68 -0.08 0.63 4.29
CA THR A 68 -0.58 -0.65 3.76
C THR A 68 -0.23 -1.78 4.71
N VAL A 69 -1.23 -2.58 5.06
CA VAL A 69 -1.06 -3.81 5.85
C VAL A 69 -1.68 -5.00 5.13
N VAL A 70 -1.15 -6.18 5.43
CA VAL A 70 -1.69 -7.46 4.99
C VAL A 70 -2.34 -8.14 6.19
N LEU A 71 -3.54 -8.67 6.00
CA LEU A 71 -4.27 -9.43 7.00
C LEU A 71 -4.43 -10.88 6.57
N MET A 72 -4.14 -11.80 7.48
CA MET A 72 -4.49 -13.21 7.37
C MET A 72 -5.20 -13.65 8.66
N ASN A 73 -6.35 -14.28 8.51
CA ASN A 73 -7.16 -14.74 9.64
C ASN A 73 -7.44 -13.63 10.68
N GLY A 74 -7.68 -12.40 10.21
CA GLY A 74 -7.98 -11.24 11.05
C GLY A 74 -6.77 -10.63 11.79
N LYS A 75 -5.54 -11.10 11.52
CA LYS A 75 -4.31 -10.58 12.13
C LYS A 75 -3.46 -9.87 11.09
N ILE A 76 -2.88 -8.74 11.47
CA ILE A 76 -1.88 -8.05 10.66
C ILE A 76 -0.63 -8.93 10.57
N ILE A 77 -0.15 -9.12 9.36
CA ILE A 77 1.09 -9.82 9.04
C ILE A 77 2.19 -8.77 8.87
N GLU A 78 3.17 -8.82 9.75
CA GLU A 78 4.33 -7.94 9.67
C GLU A 78 5.26 -8.36 8.52
N LYS A 79 6.14 -7.43 8.12
CA LYS A 79 7.21 -7.75 7.18
C LYS A 79 8.15 -8.79 7.80
N PRO A 80 8.49 -9.85 7.07
CA PRO A 80 9.38 -10.89 7.58
C PRO A 80 10.78 -10.32 7.80
N LYS A 81 11.41 -10.72 8.89
CA LYS A 81 12.80 -10.36 9.22
C LYS A 81 13.81 -11.37 8.67
N THR A 82 13.33 -12.56 8.34
CA THR A 82 14.15 -13.67 7.82
C THR A 82 13.44 -14.35 6.65
N LEU A 83 14.21 -15.08 5.83
CA LEU A 83 13.64 -15.87 4.74
C LEU A 83 12.71 -16.99 5.27
N GLU A 84 12.98 -17.52 6.45
CA GLU A 84 12.10 -18.54 7.05
C GLU A 84 10.76 -17.94 7.49
N GLU A 85 10.75 -16.73 8.04
CA GLU A 85 9.50 -16.01 8.31
C GLU A 85 8.72 -15.72 7.01
N ALA A 86 9.42 -15.37 5.91
CA ALA A 86 8.79 -15.19 4.61
C ALA A 86 8.14 -16.49 4.10
N LYS A 87 8.84 -17.64 4.23
CA LYS A 87 8.28 -18.96 3.91
C LYS A 87 7.06 -19.28 4.77
N GLU A 88 7.11 -18.98 6.06
CA GLU A 88 5.98 -19.21 6.96
C GLU A 88 4.77 -18.36 6.60
N ASN A 89 4.97 -17.12 6.15
CA ASN A 89 3.88 -16.28 5.63
C ASN A 89 3.25 -16.89 4.36
N LEU A 90 4.05 -17.48 3.46
CA LEU A 90 3.54 -18.19 2.28
C LEU A 90 2.77 -19.46 2.66
N ARG A 91 3.25 -20.25 3.64
CA ARG A 91 2.51 -21.42 4.15
C ARG A 91 1.14 -21.02 4.70
N LYS A 92 1.07 -19.93 5.48
CA LYS A 92 -0.19 -19.39 6.01
C LYS A 92 -1.12 -18.87 4.92
N ALA A 93 -0.56 -18.36 3.82
CA ALA A 93 -1.34 -17.87 2.69
C ALA A 93 -1.91 -19.01 1.82
N SER A 94 -1.26 -20.17 1.80
CA SER A 94 -1.68 -21.37 1.02
C SER A 94 -3.11 -21.76 1.34
N ASN A 95 -3.94 -21.95 0.29
CA ASN A 95 -5.39 -22.28 0.40
C ASN A 95 -6.17 -21.31 1.32
N ASN A 96 -5.74 -20.05 1.41
CA ASN A 96 -6.33 -19.08 2.33
C ASN A 96 -6.71 -17.79 1.62
N LYS A 97 -7.48 -16.97 2.31
CA LYS A 97 -7.81 -15.61 1.89
C LYS A 97 -6.90 -14.63 2.61
N VAL A 98 -6.21 -13.81 1.82
CA VAL A 98 -5.37 -12.72 2.27
C VAL A 98 -6.06 -11.40 1.96
N SER A 99 -6.22 -10.51 2.93
CA SER A 99 -6.73 -9.17 2.70
C SER A 99 -5.58 -8.15 2.73
N VAL A 100 -5.51 -7.31 1.72
CA VAL A 100 -4.61 -6.16 1.67
C VAL A 100 -5.42 -4.90 1.92
N LEU A 101 -5.08 -4.16 2.96
CA LEU A 101 -5.70 -2.89 3.31
C LEU A 101 -4.71 -1.76 3.12
N THR A 102 -5.12 -0.73 2.38
CA THR A 102 -4.36 0.51 2.27
C THR A 102 -5.22 1.69 2.73
N GLY A 103 -4.74 2.41 3.75
CA GLY A 103 -5.22 3.74 4.10
C GLY A 103 -4.61 4.76 3.14
N ILE A 104 -5.42 5.72 2.73
CA ILE A 104 -5.02 6.80 1.84
C ILE A 104 -5.51 8.13 2.40
N SER A 105 -4.63 9.11 2.47
CA SER A 105 -4.94 10.47 2.89
C SER A 105 -4.37 11.46 1.90
N LEU A 106 -5.22 12.36 1.38
CA LEU A 106 -4.85 13.42 0.46
C LEU A 106 -5.14 14.77 1.13
N ILE A 107 -4.14 15.65 1.16
CA ILE A 107 -4.23 17.02 1.68
C ILE A 107 -3.92 17.98 0.54
N ASN A 108 -4.79 18.97 0.34
CA ASN A 108 -4.55 20.11 -0.53
C ASN A 108 -4.13 21.30 0.33
N LEU A 109 -2.87 21.74 0.20
CA LEU A 109 -2.33 22.85 1.00
C LEU A 109 -2.87 24.19 0.57
N ASP A 110 -3.30 24.33 -0.68
CA ASP A 110 -3.80 25.62 -1.22
C ASP A 110 -5.23 25.91 -0.73
N THR A 111 -6.03 24.87 -0.49
CA THR A 111 -7.43 24.99 -0.02
C THR A 111 -7.64 24.54 1.42
N GLU A 112 -6.63 23.96 2.06
CA GLU A 112 -6.69 23.32 3.39
C GLU A 112 -7.65 22.12 3.47
N GLU A 113 -8.14 21.62 2.33
CA GLU A 113 -9.01 20.44 2.29
C GLU A 113 -8.18 19.17 2.53
N ALA A 114 -8.77 18.24 3.28
CA ALA A 114 -8.16 16.95 3.57
C ALA A 114 -9.19 15.83 3.57
N PHE A 115 -8.92 14.78 2.81
CA PHE A 115 -9.76 13.58 2.77
C PHE A 115 -8.92 12.35 3.12
N THR A 116 -9.51 11.46 3.89
CA THR A 116 -8.90 10.17 4.25
C THR A 116 -9.93 9.08 4.04
N ASP A 117 -9.49 7.97 3.44
CA ASP A 117 -10.31 6.82 3.13
C ASP A 117 -9.43 5.55 3.16
N PHE A 118 -9.98 4.39 2.88
CA PHE A 118 -9.23 3.15 2.74
C PHE A 118 -9.73 2.33 1.54
N GLN A 119 -8.89 1.38 1.13
CA GLN A 119 -9.24 0.33 0.18
C GLN A 119 -8.87 -1.02 0.76
N GLU A 120 -9.78 -1.98 0.68
CA GLU A 120 -9.52 -3.39 0.94
C GLU A 120 -9.58 -4.18 -0.36
N THR A 121 -8.64 -5.12 -0.53
CA THR A 121 -8.64 -6.09 -1.63
C THR A 121 -8.36 -7.47 -1.06
N LYS A 122 -9.21 -8.43 -1.44
CA LYS A 122 -9.07 -9.83 -1.03
C LYS A 122 -8.39 -10.61 -2.13
N VAL A 123 -7.35 -11.33 -1.79
CA VAL A 123 -6.61 -12.24 -2.66
C VAL A 123 -6.87 -13.66 -2.18
N ILE A 124 -7.47 -14.47 -3.05
CA ILE A 124 -7.72 -15.89 -2.78
C ILE A 124 -6.53 -16.65 -3.33
N MET A 125 -5.89 -17.44 -2.48
CA MET A 125 -4.69 -18.19 -2.84
C MET A 125 -5.02 -19.65 -3.12
N ASN A 126 -4.39 -20.20 -4.14
CA ASN A 126 -4.33 -21.64 -4.35
C ASN A 126 -3.46 -22.34 -3.30
N GLU A 127 -3.41 -23.65 -3.35
CA GLU A 127 -2.39 -24.41 -2.63
C GLU A 127 -0.99 -24.03 -3.11
N ILE A 128 -0.09 -23.74 -2.15
CA ILE A 128 1.32 -23.44 -2.42
C ILE A 128 2.14 -24.56 -1.78
N THR A 129 2.74 -25.41 -2.60
CA THR A 129 3.58 -26.53 -2.12
C THR A 129 4.89 -26.02 -1.56
N GLU A 130 5.55 -26.81 -0.71
CA GLU A 130 6.88 -26.46 -0.18
C GLU A 130 7.93 -26.26 -1.28
N GLU A 131 7.82 -27.00 -2.39
CA GLU A 131 8.68 -26.82 -3.56
C GLU A 131 8.48 -25.41 -4.17
N ASN A 132 7.23 -24.97 -4.35
CA ASN A 132 6.90 -23.66 -4.87
C ASN A 132 7.28 -22.53 -3.91
N ILE A 133 7.17 -22.73 -2.60
CA ILE A 133 7.63 -21.77 -1.58
C ILE A 133 9.15 -21.59 -1.71
N ASN A 134 9.91 -22.69 -1.78
CA ASN A 134 11.36 -22.63 -1.92
C ASN A 134 11.76 -21.96 -3.25
N TYR A 135 11.09 -22.29 -4.34
CA TYR A 135 11.33 -21.67 -5.64
C TYR A 135 11.06 -20.16 -5.62
N TYR A 136 9.94 -19.73 -5.03
CA TYR A 136 9.63 -18.32 -4.88
C TYR A 136 10.72 -17.57 -4.10
N ILE A 137 11.12 -18.08 -2.94
CA ILE A 137 12.14 -17.46 -2.08
C ILE A 137 13.51 -17.41 -2.77
N GLU A 138 13.84 -18.39 -3.60
CA GLU A 138 15.08 -18.37 -4.41
C GLU A 138 15.06 -17.24 -5.45
N LYS A 139 13.93 -17.03 -6.11
CA LYS A 139 13.78 -16.05 -7.21
C LYS A 139 13.50 -14.64 -6.72
N GLU A 140 12.73 -14.49 -5.63
CA GLU A 140 12.22 -13.21 -5.18
C GLU A 140 13.09 -12.59 -4.09
N LYS A 141 13.96 -11.67 -4.52
CA LYS A 141 14.89 -10.98 -3.61
C LYS A 141 14.19 -9.93 -2.73
N ASP A 142 13.03 -9.44 -3.17
CA ASP A 142 12.27 -8.42 -2.47
C ASP A 142 11.27 -9.00 -1.44
N ALA A 143 11.25 -10.35 -1.26
CA ALA A 143 10.34 -11.02 -0.33
C ALA A 143 10.41 -10.48 1.12
N LEU A 144 11.59 -9.98 1.56
CA LEU A 144 11.78 -9.40 2.89
C LEU A 144 11.28 -7.94 3.01
N TYR A 145 11.01 -7.28 1.89
CA TYR A 145 10.56 -5.89 1.89
C TYR A 145 9.02 -5.75 1.88
N VAL A 146 8.32 -6.86 1.71
CA VAL A 146 6.85 -6.92 1.68
C VAL A 146 6.30 -7.85 2.76
N SER A 147 5.10 -7.57 3.26
CA SER A 147 4.49 -8.38 4.34
C SER A 147 3.91 -9.73 3.86
N GLY A 148 3.90 -9.97 2.57
CA GLY A 148 3.35 -11.19 1.97
C GLY A 148 4.21 -11.66 0.81
N PHE A 149 3.76 -11.36 -0.39
CA PHE A 149 4.41 -11.79 -1.63
C PHE A 149 4.28 -10.71 -2.70
N VAL A 150 5.27 -10.67 -3.59
CA VAL A 150 5.28 -9.74 -4.74
C VAL A 150 4.42 -10.36 -5.83
N ILE A 151 3.18 -9.87 -5.97
CA ILE A 151 2.19 -10.46 -6.88
C ILE A 151 2.51 -10.21 -8.37
N GLU A 152 3.43 -9.34 -8.68
CA GLU A 152 3.87 -9.04 -10.05
C GLU A 152 4.90 -10.08 -10.58
N THR A 153 5.29 -11.05 -9.73
CA THR A 153 6.31 -12.06 -10.04
C THR A 153 5.74 -13.48 -9.95
N VAL A 154 6.57 -14.45 -9.59
CA VAL A 154 6.19 -15.87 -9.45
C VAL A 154 4.95 -16.06 -8.56
N ALA A 155 4.77 -15.22 -7.53
CA ALA A 155 3.61 -15.32 -6.64
C ALA A 155 2.27 -15.16 -7.36
N SER A 156 2.25 -14.52 -8.54
CA SER A 156 1.03 -14.43 -9.36
C SER A 156 0.46 -15.81 -9.73
N CYS A 157 1.30 -16.82 -9.89
CA CYS A 157 0.90 -18.18 -10.21
C CYS A 157 0.13 -18.86 -9.07
N PHE A 158 0.25 -18.35 -7.85
CA PHE A 158 -0.41 -18.90 -6.66
C PHE A 158 -1.77 -18.26 -6.40
N ILE A 159 -2.16 -17.24 -7.16
CA ILE A 159 -3.44 -16.53 -7.00
C ILE A 159 -4.54 -17.27 -7.73
N GLN A 160 -5.63 -17.57 -7.02
CA GLN A 160 -6.86 -18.10 -7.61
C GLN A 160 -7.74 -16.96 -8.15
N SER A 161 -7.91 -15.90 -7.34
CA SER A 161 -8.73 -14.74 -7.73
C SER A 161 -8.41 -13.52 -6.88
N ILE A 162 -8.77 -12.34 -7.39
CA ILE A 162 -8.66 -11.04 -6.71
C ILE A 162 -10.05 -10.42 -6.67
N GLU A 163 -10.50 -10.01 -5.49
CA GLU A 163 -11.73 -9.26 -5.26
C GLU A 163 -11.37 -7.86 -4.77
N GLY A 164 -11.45 -6.86 -5.65
CA GLY A 164 -11.10 -5.46 -5.35
C GLY A 164 -10.09 -4.88 -6.32
N SER A 165 -9.26 -3.94 -5.87
CA SER A 165 -8.29 -3.23 -6.69
C SER A 165 -6.95 -3.97 -6.76
N TYR A 166 -6.45 -4.21 -7.98
CA TYR A 166 -5.11 -4.73 -8.21
C TYR A 166 -4.03 -3.78 -7.68
N TYR A 167 -4.16 -2.48 -7.95
CA TYR A 167 -3.20 -1.48 -7.51
C TYR A 167 -3.15 -1.34 -5.99
N ASN A 168 -4.27 -1.61 -5.29
CA ASN A 168 -4.27 -1.66 -3.83
C ASN A 168 -3.34 -2.73 -3.27
N ILE A 169 -3.24 -3.90 -3.93
CA ILE A 169 -2.33 -4.97 -3.49
C ILE A 169 -0.87 -4.51 -3.57
N LEU A 170 -0.55 -3.66 -4.55
CA LEU A 170 0.77 -3.06 -4.71
C LEU A 170 1.05 -1.92 -3.71
N GLY A 171 0.04 -1.50 -2.96
CA GLY A 171 0.16 -0.52 -1.88
C GLY A 171 -0.23 0.92 -2.22
N LEU A 172 -0.83 1.16 -3.41
CA LEU A 172 -1.41 2.44 -3.80
C LEU A 172 -2.68 2.21 -4.64
N PRO A 173 -3.89 2.32 -4.06
CA PRO A 173 -5.13 2.19 -4.80
C PRO A 173 -5.39 3.45 -5.66
N VAL A 174 -4.94 3.42 -6.91
CA VAL A 174 -5.02 4.59 -7.83
C VAL A 174 -6.45 5.03 -8.09
N GLU A 175 -7.41 4.10 -8.08
CA GLU A 175 -8.84 4.39 -8.22
C GLU A 175 -9.35 5.21 -7.03
N LYS A 176 -8.88 4.89 -5.82
CA LYS A 176 -9.24 5.62 -4.61
C LYS A 176 -8.55 6.99 -4.59
N PHE A 177 -7.30 7.08 -5.02
CA PHE A 177 -6.62 8.35 -5.20
C PHE A 177 -7.41 9.30 -6.12
N TYR A 178 -7.84 8.79 -7.28
CA TYR A 178 -8.67 9.57 -8.20
C TYR A 178 -10.00 10.01 -7.57
N GLN A 179 -10.66 9.14 -6.80
CA GLN A 179 -11.88 9.50 -6.07
C GLN A 179 -11.65 10.64 -5.08
N LEU A 180 -10.50 10.67 -4.39
CA LEU A 180 -10.17 11.77 -3.46
C LEU A 180 -9.89 13.07 -4.21
N LEU A 181 -9.20 13.03 -5.36
CA LEU A 181 -9.04 14.20 -6.24
C LEU A 181 -10.39 14.77 -6.63
N ARG A 182 -11.32 13.93 -7.07
CA ARG A 182 -12.66 14.37 -7.47
C ARG A 182 -13.46 15.00 -6.31
N LYS A 183 -13.26 14.54 -5.07
CA LYS A 183 -13.84 15.18 -3.87
C LYS A 183 -13.31 16.60 -3.63
N MET A 184 -12.07 16.89 -4.06
CA MET A 184 -11.45 18.21 -4.02
C MET A 184 -11.76 19.07 -5.27
N ASN A 185 -12.69 18.63 -6.15
CA ASN A 185 -12.97 19.23 -7.44
C ASN A 185 -11.75 19.32 -8.38
N LEU A 186 -10.78 18.44 -8.22
CA LEU A 186 -9.59 18.31 -9.06
C LEU A 186 -9.71 17.12 -10.02
N ASP A 187 -8.87 17.13 -11.07
CA ASP A 187 -8.71 16.05 -12.02
C ASP A 187 -7.23 15.74 -12.25
N LEU A 188 -6.90 14.61 -12.94
CA LEU A 188 -5.52 14.21 -13.22
C LEU A 188 -4.72 15.28 -13.98
N LYS A 189 -5.37 16.01 -14.89
CA LYS A 189 -4.76 17.12 -15.64
C LYS A 189 -4.34 18.32 -14.78
N ASP A 190 -4.81 18.40 -13.53
CA ASP A 190 -4.49 19.48 -12.60
C ASP A 190 -3.20 19.17 -11.81
N ILE A 191 -2.65 17.97 -11.99
CA ILE A 191 -1.38 17.51 -11.40
C ILE A 191 -0.27 17.65 -12.44
N ASP A 192 0.79 18.39 -12.12
CA ASP A 192 1.97 18.64 -12.97
C ASP A 192 3.15 17.78 -12.51
#